data_6aa03a22564aa11c1b0ce69d0cb756fb
#
_entry.id   6aa03a22564aa11c1b0ce69d0cb756fb
#
_cell.length_a   1.000
_cell.length_b   1.000
_cell.length_c   1.000
_cell.angle_alpha   90.00
_cell.angle_beta   90.00
_cell.angle_gamma   90.00
#
_symmetry.space_group_name_H-M   'P 1'
#
loop_
_entity.id
_entity.type
_entity.pdbx_description
1 polymer ?
#
loop_
_entity_poly.entity_id
_entity_poly.type
_entity_poly.pdbx_seq_one_letter_code
_entity_poly.pdbx_strand_id
1 'polypeptide(L)'
;MQSYIQPFLISTLGNVPGIGFLFQGPPFGYGVLTAGLVLALMILPFITAVSRDVFDTVPPVLKEAAYGVGATTFEVVGNIVIPYTRVGVIGGMMLALGRALGETMAVTFVIGNATKIQSSILAQGTTISAMIANQFADADPGLFTSSLLALGFILFVITFLVLAVARWMLARLELKA
;
A
#
# COMPACT_ATOMS: atom_id res chain seq x y z
N MET A 1 14.18 -12.04 -7.80
CA MET A 1 13.45 -11.18 -8.75
C MET A 1 14.05 -11.19 -10.14
N GLN A 2 15.31 -10.80 -10.30
CA GLN A 2 15.99 -10.64 -11.61
C GLN A 2 16.04 -11.94 -12.43
N SER A 3 16.34 -13.08 -11.81
CA SER A 3 16.63 -14.34 -12.52
C SER A 3 15.40 -15.14 -12.95
N TYR A 4 14.26 -15.01 -12.28
CA TYR A 4 13.10 -15.88 -12.52
C TYR A 4 11.78 -15.09 -12.73
N ILE A 5 11.47 -14.13 -11.85
CA ILE A 5 10.16 -13.50 -11.85
C ILE A 5 10.02 -12.47 -12.97
N GLN A 6 11.02 -11.60 -13.15
CA GLN A 6 10.95 -10.59 -14.21
C GLN A 6 10.96 -11.17 -15.62
N PRO A 7 11.85 -12.13 -15.98
CA PRO A 7 11.81 -12.77 -17.30
C PRO A 7 10.48 -13.50 -17.55
N PHE A 8 9.93 -14.17 -16.53
CA PHE A 8 8.63 -14.83 -16.61
C PHE A 8 7.49 -13.83 -16.87
N LEU A 9 7.46 -12.71 -16.16
CA LEU A 9 6.46 -11.66 -16.37
C LEU A 9 6.58 -11.02 -17.75
N ILE A 10 7.79 -10.76 -18.21
CA ILE A 10 8.03 -10.19 -19.54
C ILE A 10 7.58 -11.16 -20.65
N SER A 11 7.89 -12.46 -20.51
CA SER A 11 7.52 -13.47 -21.51
C SER A 11 6.01 -13.73 -21.55
N THR A 12 5.33 -13.66 -20.40
CA THR A 12 3.91 -14.02 -20.29
C THR A 12 3.00 -12.80 -20.52
N LEU A 13 3.31 -11.66 -19.90
CA LEU A 13 2.49 -10.44 -19.93
C LEU A 13 2.97 -9.39 -20.93
N GLY A 14 4.24 -9.42 -21.32
CA GLY A 14 4.81 -8.47 -22.29
C GLY A 14 4.22 -8.59 -23.69
N ASN A 15 3.64 -9.74 -24.05
CA ASN A 15 3.02 -10.00 -25.36
C ASN A 15 1.51 -9.75 -25.39
N VAL A 16 0.88 -9.35 -24.29
CA VAL A 16 -0.57 -9.09 -24.24
C VAL A 16 -0.86 -7.72 -24.87
N PRO A 17 -1.68 -7.64 -25.92
CA PRO A 17 -2.04 -6.35 -26.54
C PRO A 17 -2.82 -5.50 -25.54
N GLY A 18 -2.34 -4.27 -25.27
CA GLY A 18 -2.93 -3.31 -24.34
C GLY A 18 -2.22 -3.18 -22.97
N ILE A 19 -1.54 -4.23 -22.48
CA ILE A 19 -0.86 -4.20 -21.17
C ILE A 19 0.66 -4.41 -21.34
N GLY A 20 1.09 -4.93 -22.47
CA GLY A 20 2.49 -5.28 -22.74
C GLY A 20 3.48 -4.12 -22.55
N PHE A 21 3.08 -2.88 -22.81
CA PHE A 21 3.95 -1.71 -22.61
C PHE A 21 4.34 -1.49 -21.15
N LEU A 22 3.52 -1.96 -20.18
CA LEU A 22 3.79 -1.84 -18.74
C LEU A 22 4.88 -2.82 -18.27
N PHE A 23 5.12 -3.89 -19.02
CA PHE A 23 6.07 -4.95 -18.68
C PHE A 23 7.30 -4.95 -19.60
N GLN A 24 7.48 -3.91 -20.43
CA GLN A 24 8.65 -3.74 -21.30
C GLN A 24 9.77 -3.04 -20.52
N GLY A 25 10.98 -3.61 -20.55
CA GLY A 25 12.16 -2.99 -19.97
C GLY A 25 13.23 -4.01 -19.64
N PRO A 26 14.46 -3.57 -19.39
CA PRO A 26 15.55 -4.45 -18.99
C PRO A 26 15.30 -5.01 -17.58
N PRO A 27 15.53 -6.31 -17.35
CA PRO A 27 15.24 -6.98 -16.06
C PRO A 27 16.34 -6.71 -15.03
N PHE A 28 16.37 -5.50 -14.46
CA PHE A 28 17.37 -5.13 -13.46
C PHE A 28 17.14 -5.71 -12.05
N GLY A 29 15.97 -6.27 -11.76
CA GLY A 29 15.62 -6.83 -10.45
C GLY A 29 15.11 -5.81 -9.44
N TYR A 30 15.37 -4.53 -9.63
CA TYR A 30 14.87 -3.40 -8.86
C TYR A 30 14.03 -2.49 -9.75
N GLY A 31 13.02 -1.84 -9.17
CA GLY A 31 12.06 -1.00 -9.89
C GLY A 31 10.76 -0.84 -9.11
N VAL A 32 9.78 -0.19 -9.74
CA VAL A 32 8.50 0.15 -9.11
C VAL A 32 7.74 -1.10 -8.64
N LEU A 33 7.71 -2.16 -9.46
CA LEU A 33 7.05 -3.41 -9.10
C LEU A 33 7.71 -4.09 -7.89
N THR A 34 9.05 -4.13 -7.84
CA THR A 34 9.79 -4.72 -6.73
C THR A 34 9.55 -3.93 -5.45
N ALA A 35 9.55 -2.60 -5.52
CA ALA A 35 9.23 -1.73 -4.39
C ALA A 35 7.80 -1.97 -3.90
N GLY A 36 6.83 -2.09 -4.80
CA GLY A 36 5.44 -2.39 -4.47
C GLY A 36 5.27 -3.74 -3.76
N LEU A 37 5.97 -4.79 -4.20
CA LEU A 37 5.95 -6.11 -3.55
C LEU A 37 6.58 -6.08 -2.14
N VAL A 38 7.70 -5.38 -1.98
CA VAL A 38 8.34 -5.23 -0.66
C VAL A 38 7.42 -4.46 0.29
N LEU A 39 6.79 -3.38 -0.17
CA LEU A 39 5.79 -2.65 0.60
C LEU A 39 4.60 -3.53 0.99
N ALA A 40 4.07 -4.31 0.06
CA ALA A 40 2.96 -5.22 0.33
C ALA A 40 3.32 -6.23 1.42
N LEU A 41 4.50 -6.88 1.32
CA LEU A 41 4.97 -7.83 2.33
C LEU A 41 5.16 -7.18 3.71
N MET A 42 5.62 -5.93 3.76
CA MET A 42 5.83 -5.20 5.01
C MET A 42 4.51 -4.77 5.66
N ILE A 43 3.49 -4.45 4.86
CA ILE A 43 2.19 -3.99 5.35
C ILE A 43 1.30 -5.16 5.77
N LEU A 44 1.45 -6.35 5.17
CA LEU A 44 0.64 -7.54 5.48
C LEU A 44 0.55 -7.86 6.97
N PRO A 45 1.65 -7.98 7.75
CA PRO A 45 1.56 -8.28 9.17
C PRO A 45 0.84 -7.19 9.97
N PHE A 46 1.00 -5.93 9.56
CA PHE A 46 0.30 -4.81 10.20
C PHE A 46 -1.22 -4.88 9.97
N ILE A 47 -1.66 -5.07 8.74
CA ILE A 47 -3.10 -5.22 8.42
C ILE A 47 -3.67 -6.45 9.13
N THR A 48 -2.93 -7.55 9.16
CA THR A 48 -3.38 -8.79 9.81
C THR A 48 -3.57 -8.58 11.32
N ALA A 49 -2.62 -7.91 11.99
CA ALA A 49 -2.72 -7.62 13.41
C ALA A 49 -3.94 -6.73 13.72
N VAL A 50 -4.09 -5.61 13.01
CA VAL A 50 -5.24 -4.70 13.20
C VAL A 50 -6.56 -5.39 12.89
N SER A 51 -6.63 -6.20 11.84
CA SER A 51 -7.85 -6.94 11.50
C SER A 51 -8.22 -7.96 12.57
N ARG A 52 -7.23 -8.64 13.15
CA ARG A 52 -7.46 -9.57 14.27
C ARG A 52 -8.04 -8.85 15.47
N ASP A 53 -7.43 -7.74 15.88
CA ASP A 53 -7.91 -6.96 17.03
C ASP A 53 -9.36 -6.49 16.80
N VAL A 54 -9.67 -6.07 15.58
CA VAL A 54 -11.03 -5.66 15.19
C VAL A 54 -12.02 -6.85 15.23
N PHE A 55 -11.62 -8.04 14.79
CA PHE A 55 -12.47 -9.24 14.85
C PHE A 55 -12.76 -9.70 16.30
N ASP A 56 -11.83 -9.42 17.20
CA ASP A 56 -12.01 -9.73 18.63
C ASP A 56 -13.02 -8.79 19.32
N THR A 57 -13.36 -7.65 18.72
CA THR A 57 -14.40 -6.73 19.25
C THR A 57 -15.82 -7.27 19.09
N VAL A 58 -16.03 -8.31 18.26
CA VAL A 58 -17.36 -8.91 18.07
C VAL A 58 -17.82 -9.60 19.34
N PRO A 59 -18.97 -9.22 19.94
CA PRO A 59 -19.49 -9.82 21.14
C PRO A 59 -19.61 -11.35 21.02
N PRO A 60 -19.09 -12.14 22.00
CA PRO A 60 -19.14 -13.60 21.95
C PRO A 60 -20.56 -14.15 21.83
N VAL A 61 -21.53 -13.47 22.44
CA VAL A 61 -22.95 -13.84 22.38
C VAL A 61 -23.47 -13.98 20.94
N LEU A 62 -23.04 -13.11 20.03
CA LEU A 62 -23.44 -13.19 18.62
C LEU A 62 -22.86 -14.44 17.92
N LYS A 63 -21.62 -14.76 18.24
CA LYS A 63 -20.94 -15.95 17.71
C LYS A 63 -21.58 -17.23 18.26
N GLU A 64 -21.83 -17.27 19.57
CA GLU A 64 -22.43 -18.40 20.28
C GLU A 64 -23.87 -18.66 19.81
N ALA A 65 -24.68 -17.61 19.65
CA ALA A 65 -26.04 -17.73 19.12
C ALA A 65 -26.06 -18.36 17.73
N ALA A 66 -25.14 -17.97 16.84
CA ALA A 66 -25.05 -18.55 15.51
C ALA A 66 -24.61 -20.03 15.55
N TYR A 67 -23.64 -20.37 16.38
CA TYR A 67 -23.25 -21.77 16.59
C TYR A 67 -24.39 -22.61 17.19
N GLY A 68 -25.20 -22.02 18.10
CA GLY A 68 -26.35 -22.67 18.70
C GLY A 68 -27.45 -23.03 17.68
N VAL A 69 -27.57 -22.29 16.59
CA VAL A 69 -28.48 -22.59 15.47
C VAL A 69 -27.87 -23.58 14.47
N GLY A 70 -26.61 -24.00 14.69
CA GLY A 70 -25.95 -24.98 13.83
C GLY A 70 -25.11 -24.36 12.68
N ALA A 71 -24.81 -23.07 12.73
CA ALA A 71 -23.96 -22.42 11.73
C ALA A 71 -22.52 -22.94 11.77
N THR A 72 -21.92 -23.13 10.61
CA THR A 72 -20.49 -23.48 10.48
C THR A 72 -19.61 -22.28 10.79
N THR A 73 -18.35 -22.52 11.15
CA THR A 73 -17.38 -21.42 11.41
C THR A 73 -17.24 -20.48 10.21
N PHE A 74 -17.30 -20.99 9.00
CA PHE A 74 -17.24 -20.18 7.80
C PHE A 74 -18.44 -19.24 7.67
N GLU A 75 -19.64 -19.72 7.97
CA GLU A 75 -20.87 -18.92 7.97
C GLU A 75 -20.87 -17.86 9.08
N VAL A 76 -20.40 -18.20 10.27
CA VAL A 76 -20.25 -17.25 11.39
C VAL A 76 -19.29 -16.12 11.01
N VAL A 77 -18.14 -16.44 10.43
CA VAL A 77 -17.17 -15.44 10.00
C VAL A 77 -17.74 -14.60 8.87
N GLY A 78 -18.33 -15.21 7.84
CA GLY A 78 -18.82 -14.51 6.65
C GLY A 78 -20.05 -13.63 6.91
N ASN A 79 -20.98 -14.10 7.73
CA ASN A 79 -22.28 -13.46 7.91
C ASN A 79 -22.41 -12.61 9.18
N ILE A 80 -21.51 -12.82 10.16
CA ILE A 80 -21.56 -12.09 11.44
C ILE A 80 -20.29 -11.27 11.64
N VAL A 81 -19.11 -11.90 11.65
CA VAL A 81 -17.86 -11.23 12.01
C VAL A 81 -17.50 -10.15 10.99
N ILE A 82 -17.43 -10.50 9.71
CA ILE A 82 -17.02 -9.56 8.64
C ILE A 82 -18.01 -8.38 8.51
N PRO A 83 -19.34 -8.59 8.45
CA PRO A 83 -20.27 -7.47 8.36
C PRO A 83 -20.25 -6.55 9.59
N TYR A 84 -20.12 -7.13 10.79
CA TYR A 84 -20.03 -6.37 12.03
C TYR A 84 -18.77 -5.50 12.09
N THR A 85 -17.63 -6.04 11.64
CA THR A 85 -16.32 -5.40 11.77
C THR A 85 -15.87 -4.64 10.53
N ARG A 86 -16.67 -4.58 9.47
CA ARG A 86 -16.30 -3.97 8.18
C ARG A 86 -15.72 -2.56 8.28
N VAL A 87 -16.29 -1.72 9.14
CA VAL A 87 -15.84 -0.34 9.34
C VAL A 87 -14.45 -0.32 9.97
N GLY A 88 -14.23 -1.15 10.99
CA GLY A 88 -12.93 -1.28 11.65
C GLY A 88 -11.83 -1.83 10.71
N VAL A 89 -12.16 -2.85 9.92
CA VAL A 89 -11.21 -3.41 8.93
C VAL A 89 -10.83 -2.37 7.87
N ILE A 90 -11.81 -1.63 7.33
CA ILE A 90 -11.54 -0.54 6.38
C ILE A 90 -10.69 0.55 7.06
N GLY A 91 -10.98 0.89 8.33
CA GLY A 91 -10.16 1.81 9.10
C GLY A 91 -8.71 1.35 9.23
N GLY A 92 -8.49 0.07 9.52
CA GLY A 92 -7.17 -0.55 9.55
C GLY A 92 -6.43 -0.48 8.21
N MET A 93 -7.14 -0.73 7.10
CA MET A 93 -6.59 -0.58 5.75
C MET A 93 -6.16 0.86 5.45
N MET A 94 -6.94 1.86 5.89
CA MET A 94 -6.60 3.28 5.71
C MET A 94 -5.37 3.69 6.54
N LEU A 95 -5.23 3.16 7.76
CA LEU A 95 -4.01 3.35 8.56
C LEU A 95 -2.79 2.72 7.88
N ALA A 96 -2.93 1.53 7.33
CA ALA A 96 -1.89 0.85 6.56
C ALA A 96 -1.48 1.64 5.31
N LEU A 97 -2.45 2.24 4.60
CA LEU A 97 -2.20 3.11 3.47
C LEU A 97 -1.39 4.36 3.87
N GLY A 98 -1.75 5.00 4.99
CA GLY A 98 -0.99 6.13 5.53
C GLY A 98 0.45 5.77 5.85
N ARG A 99 0.68 4.57 6.42
CA ARG A 99 2.03 4.03 6.65
C ARG A 99 2.78 3.78 5.34
N ALA A 100 2.11 3.21 4.33
CA ALA A 100 2.71 2.95 3.02
C ALA A 100 3.17 4.22 2.29
N LEU A 101 2.38 5.28 2.37
CA LEU A 101 2.70 6.57 1.76
C LEU A 101 3.93 7.25 2.38
N GLY A 102 4.17 7.00 3.68
CA GLY A 102 5.33 7.50 4.40
C GLY A 102 6.57 6.60 4.35
N GLU A 103 6.49 5.43 3.71
CA GLU A 103 7.62 4.50 3.68
C GLU A 103 8.77 5.03 2.82
N THR A 104 9.93 5.16 3.43
CA THR A 104 11.10 5.78 2.83
C THR A 104 12.22 4.79 2.61
N MET A 105 12.65 4.10 3.68
CA MET A 105 13.88 3.30 3.69
C MET A 105 13.81 2.10 2.76
N ALA A 106 12.77 1.25 2.91
CA ALA A 106 12.62 0.05 2.09
C ALA A 106 12.49 0.38 0.60
N VAL A 107 11.74 1.46 0.28
CA VAL A 107 11.55 1.90 -1.10
C VAL A 107 12.84 2.43 -1.71
N THR A 108 13.60 3.25 -0.98
CA THR A 108 14.86 3.84 -1.45
C THR A 108 15.84 2.79 -1.96
N PHE A 109 15.93 1.64 -1.28
CA PHE A 109 16.88 0.58 -1.66
C PHE A 109 16.45 -0.26 -2.86
N VAL A 110 15.16 -0.32 -3.17
CA VAL A 110 14.64 -1.26 -4.18
C VAL A 110 14.00 -0.59 -5.40
N ILE A 111 13.75 0.71 -5.38
CA ILE A 111 13.06 1.41 -6.47
C ILE A 111 14.01 1.85 -7.60
N GLY A 112 15.31 2.03 -7.31
CA GLY A 112 16.35 2.37 -8.30
C GLY A 112 16.63 3.86 -8.48
N ASN A 113 15.91 4.76 -7.82
CA ASN A 113 16.16 6.22 -7.75
C ASN A 113 16.29 6.96 -9.09
N ALA A 114 15.63 6.47 -10.15
CA ALA A 114 15.59 7.15 -11.43
C ALA A 114 14.56 8.28 -11.42
N THR A 115 14.98 9.48 -11.82
CA THR A 115 14.11 10.67 -11.90
C THR A 115 13.32 10.76 -13.22
N LYS A 116 13.61 9.89 -14.19
CA LYS A 116 12.90 9.85 -15.46
C LYS A 116 11.60 9.07 -15.32
N ILE A 117 10.50 9.68 -15.77
CA ILE A 117 9.19 9.01 -15.83
C ILE A 117 9.23 8.00 -16.98
N GLN A 118 9.01 6.74 -16.65
CA GLN A 118 8.90 5.65 -17.61
C GLN A 118 7.52 5.01 -17.51
N SER A 119 7.00 4.54 -18.64
CA SER A 119 5.67 3.91 -18.70
C SER A 119 5.66 2.46 -18.20
N SER A 120 6.83 1.87 -17.95
CA SER A 120 6.95 0.47 -17.50
C SER A 120 6.99 0.36 -15.98
N ILE A 121 6.22 -0.56 -15.43
CA ILE A 121 6.21 -0.91 -13.99
C ILE A 121 7.50 -1.64 -13.57
N LEU A 122 8.19 -2.27 -14.51
CA LEU A 122 9.50 -2.91 -14.27
C LEU A 122 10.65 -1.90 -14.24
N ALA A 123 10.40 -0.69 -14.74
CA ALA A 123 11.42 0.36 -14.77
C ALA A 123 11.75 0.89 -13.38
N GLN A 124 12.91 1.50 -13.31
CA GLN A 124 13.34 2.23 -12.13
C GLN A 124 12.50 3.51 -12.00
N GLY A 125 12.25 3.90 -10.76
CA GLY A 125 11.54 5.13 -10.44
C GLY A 125 12.09 5.76 -9.18
N THR A 126 11.39 6.74 -8.66
CA THR A 126 11.62 7.29 -7.32
C THR A 126 10.30 7.70 -6.69
N THR A 127 10.28 7.82 -5.37
CA THR A 127 9.16 8.43 -4.63
C THR A 127 9.61 9.74 -4.02
N ILE A 128 8.66 10.61 -3.69
CA ILE A 128 8.98 11.90 -3.04
C ILE A 128 9.75 11.67 -1.75
N SER A 129 9.32 10.71 -0.92
CA SER A 129 9.98 10.36 0.34
C SER A 129 11.40 9.83 0.13
N ALA A 130 11.62 8.96 -0.86
CA ALA A 130 12.94 8.43 -1.21
C ALA A 130 13.88 9.53 -1.75
N MET A 131 13.35 10.43 -2.56
CA MET A 131 14.11 11.57 -3.10
C MET A 131 14.61 12.49 -1.97
N ILE A 132 13.73 12.85 -1.04
CA ILE A 132 14.09 13.67 0.12
C ILE A 132 15.15 12.94 0.96
N ALA A 133 14.95 11.66 1.29
CA ALA A 133 15.88 10.90 2.11
C ALA A 133 17.28 10.80 1.51
N ASN A 134 17.38 10.63 0.19
CA ASN A 134 18.66 10.49 -0.50
C ASN A 134 19.42 11.81 -0.68
N GLN A 135 18.70 12.91 -0.85
CA GLN A 135 19.34 14.15 -1.30
C GLN A 135 19.36 15.25 -0.23
N PHE A 136 18.58 15.11 0.85
CA PHE A 136 18.48 16.18 1.85
C PHE A 136 19.78 16.38 2.63
N ALA A 137 20.50 15.29 2.93
CA ALA A 137 21.75 15.38 3.70
C ALA A 137 22.89 16.05 2.92
N ASP A 138 22.90 15.90 1.59
CA ASP A 138 23.92 16.42 0.70
C ASP A 138 23.48 17.70 -0.04
N ALA A 139 22.33 18.27 0.37
CA ALA A 139 21.76 19.42 -0.31
C ALA A 139 22.51 20.72 0.06
N ASP A 140 23.02 21.39 -0.94
CA ASP A 140 23.61 22.73 -0.75
C ASP A 140 22.54 23.73 -0.27
N PRO A 141 22.91 24.64 0.68
CA PRO A 141 22.01 25.70 1.12
C PRO A 141 21.61 26.59 -0.06
N GLY A 142 20.30 26.68 -0.33
CA GLY A 142 19.79 27.55 -1.39
C GLY A 142 18.56 26.97 -2.10
N LEU A 143 18.50 27.16 -3.41
CA LEU A 143 17.36 26.75 -4.26
C LEU A 143 17.08 25.25 -4.19
N PHE A 144 18.11 24.42 -4.09
CA PHE A 144 17.96 22.96 -4.04
C PHE A 144 17.30 22.50 -2.74
N THR A 145 17.77 22.99 -1.59
CA THR A 145 17.15 22.71 -0.29
C THR A 145 15.71 23.20 -0.23
N SER A 146 15.43 24.40 -0.78
CA SER A 146 14.07 24.94 -0.85
C SER A 146 13.17 24.07 -1.71
N SER A 147 13.67 23.48 -2.81
CA SER A 147 12.89 22.57 -3.65
C SER A 147 12.57 21.24 -2.95
N LEU A 148 13.48 20.70 -2.15
CA LEU A 148 13.23 19.50 -1.34
C LEU A 148 12.19 19.76 -0.25
N LEU A 149 12.24 20.92 0.39
CA LEU A 149 11.21 21.33 1.35
C LEU A 149 9.84 21.48 0.69
N ALA A 150 9.79 22.05 -0.53
CA ALA A 150 8.55 22.12 -1.31
C ALA A 150 8.00 20.72 -1.66
N LEU A 151 8.87 19.75 -2.02
CA LEU A 151 8.47 18.35 -2.21
C LEU A 151 7.90 17.73 -0.93
N GLY A 152 8.51 18.00 0.22
CA GLY A 152 8.01 17.57 1.53
C GLY A 152 6.62 18.14 1.83
N PHE A 153 6.41 19.41 1.53
CA PHE A 153 5.11 20.05 1.69
C PHE A 153 4.05 19.45 0.76
N ILE A 154 4.39 19.17 -0.49
CA ILE A 154 3.50 18.49 -1.45
C ILE A 154 3.14 17.10 -0.93
N LEU A 155 4.10 16.33 -0.44
CA LEU A 155 3.85 15.01 0.14
C LEU A 155 2.89 15.10 1.34
N PHE A 156 3.09 16.10 2.22
CA PHE A 156 2.21 16.35 3.35
C PHE A 156 0.77 16.63 2.89
N VAL A 157 0.59 17.50 1.91
CA VAL A 157 -0.73 17.83 1.37
C VAL A 157 -1.40 16.60 0.75
N ILE A 158 -0.67 15.81 -0.04
CA ILE A 158 -1.20 14.58 -0.65
C ILE A 158 -1.64 13.60 0.43
N THR A 159 -0.79 13.31 1.42
CA THR A 159 -1.11 12.38 2.50
C THR A 159 -2.29 12.86 3.34
N PHE A 160 -2.34 14.16 3.63
CA PHE A 160 -3.46 14.76 4.33
C PHE A 160 -4.79 14.60 3.56
N LEU A 161 -4.79 14.90 2.26
CA LEU A 161 -5.98 14.74 1.41
C LEU A 161 -6.44 13.29 1.34
N VAL A 162 -5.51 12.35 1.14
CA VAL A 162 -5.84 10.92 1.08
C VAL A 162 -6.45 10.45 2.40
N LEU A 163 -5.86 10.81 3.54
CA LEU A 163 -6.38 10.44 4.85
C LEU A 163 -7.70 11.15 5.19
N ALA A 164 -7.88 12.41 4.76
CA ALA A 164 -9.13 13.13 4.94
C ALA A 164 -10.28 12.46 4.16
N VAL A 165 -10.04 12.10 2.89
CA VAL A 165 -10.99 11.35 2.07
C VAL A 165 -11.32 9.99 2.69
N ALA A 166 -10.30 9.28 3.17
CA ALA A 166 -10.46 8.00 3.85
C ALA A 166 -11.35 8.13 5.11
N ARG A 167 -11.09 9.10 5.97
CA ARG A 167 -11.92 9.38 7.16
C ARG A 167 -13.35 9.79 6.80
N TRP A 168 -13.51 10.63 5.80
CA TRP A 168 -14.84 11.02 5.33
C TRP A 168 -15.66 9.82 4.81
N MET A 169 -15.00 8.92 4.09
CA MET A 169 -15.63 7.68 3.61
C MET A 169 -16.04 6.77 4.76
N LEU A 170 -15.18 6.62 5.79
CA LEU A 170 -15.50 5.85 6.99
C LEU A 170 -16.69 6.42 7.75
N ALA A 171 -16.71 7.73 7.98
CA ALA A 171 -17.83 8.40 8.66
C ALA A 171 -19.17 8.19 7.95
N ARG A 172 -19.18 8.12 6.61
CA ARG A 172 -20.38 7.78 5.84
C ARG A 172 -20.82 6.32 5.98
N LEU A 173 -19.87 5.40 6.17
CA LEU A 173 -20.15 3.98 6.41
C LEU A 173 -20.72 3.74 7.80
N GLU A 174 -20.23 4.44 8.81
CA GLU A 174 -20.74 4.40 10.19
C GLU A 174 -22.19 4.86 10.29
N LEU A 175 -22.58 5.89 9.53
CA LEU A 175 -23.94 6.41 9.50
C LEU A 175 -24.96 5.44 8.84
N LYS A 176 -24.49 4.42 8.13
CA LYS A 176 -25.33 3.42 7.43
C LYS A 176 -25.30 2.04 8.10
N ALA A 177 -24.51 1.86 9.16
CA ALA A 177 -24.40 0.62 9.93
C ALA A 177 -25.26 0.68 11.19
#